data_83d0f81c47173e134d5ece3f8884813f
#
_entry.id   83d0f81c47173e134d5ece3f8884813f
#
_cell.length_a   1.000
_cell.length_b   1.000
_cell.length_c   1.000
_cell.angle_alpha   90.00
_cell.angle_beta   90.00
_cell.angle_gamma   90.00
#
_symmetry.space_group_name_H-M   'P 1'
#
loop_
_entity.id
_entity.type
_entity.pdbx_description
1 polymer ?
#
loop_
_entity_poly.entity_id
_entity_poly.type
_entity_poly.pdbx_seq_one_letter_code
_entity_poly.pdbx_strand_id
1 'polypeptide(L)'
;MKKISMVINADDRLGHISPEIYGHFSEHLGRCIYNGIYVGENSPIPNTDGIRNDIIEAFRNIKAPVFRWPGGCFAEEYHWQDGIGEKALRRKIVNTNWGGVTEDNSFGTHEFMRFCELVGCKPYINGNVGSGSVREMSEWIEYMTSDAESPLTEQRKKNGRAEPWKLEYLGVGNENWGCGGNMRPEYYADVYKRYQTFCHNYSGNRLYRIACGPSSADYNWTEVMMKNLDSNNVDAIDLHYYTMPVWPEMESATDFDDELYYKTIAAANFSDELITRHSEIMNRYDPEKKIGLVIGEWGCWHKVEEGTNPGFLYQQNTMRDAIVAAIELNVFNRHSDRVVMANLAQAVNVLQSVILTEDDKMIKTPTYHVFDLFKTHQNNEAVYCYTQNENMSEGKNAPMISVSASVNEKSMTVTAANCSLTEEAAVECSIFGFKASSVSCRILTNEAHSYNDFDCPDRVSITEHTAVIKDNVLKLNIPPCAVVECVVD
;
A
#
# COMPACT_ATOMS: atom_id res chain seq x y z
N MET A 1 -24.82 22.53 4.61
CA MET A 1 -25.18 21.08 4.81
C MET A 1 -25.89 20.57 3.58
N LYS A 2 -25.34 19.59 2.94
CA LYS A 2 -25.85 18.94 1.72
C LYS A 2 -26.53 17.62 2.09
N LYS A 3 -27.70 17.36 1.54
CA LYS A 3 -28.37 16.04 1.67
C LYS A 3 -27.76 15.08 0.66
N ILE A 4 -27.29 13.93 1.14
CA ILE A 4 -26.70 12.86 0.34
C ILE A 4 -27.55 11.59 0.49
N SER A 5 -28.13 11.15 -0.62
CA SER A 5 -28.81 9.86 -0.68
C SER A 5 -27.81 8.77 -1.07
N MET A 6 -27.80 7.71 -0.29
CA MET A 6 -26.93 6.55 -0.50
C MET A 6 -27.75 5.26 -0.50
N VAL A 7 -27.32 4.29 -1.25
CA VAL A 7 -27.93 2.94 -1.26
C VAL A 7 -26.80 1.91 -1.14
N ILE A 8 -26.97 0.95 -0.26
CA ILE A 8 -26.11 -0.23 -0.16
C ILE A 8 -26.98 -1.46 -0.42
N ASN A 9 -26.52 -2.32 -1.33
CA ASN A 9 -27.16 -3.61 -1.60
C ASN A 9 -26.23 -4.75 -1.22
N ALA A 10 -26.45 -5.35 -0.07
CA ALA A 10 -25.63 -6.44 0.45
C ALA A 10 -25.76 -7.76 -0.34
N ASP A 11 -26.81 -7.92 -1.15
CA ASP A 11 -26.98 -9.10 -2.02
C ASP A 11 -26.16 -8.98 -3.31
N ASP A 12 -25.74 -7.76 -3.68
CA ASP A 12 -24.94 -7.50 -4.88
C ASP A 12 -23.44 -7.48 -4.52
N ARG A 13 -22.81 -8.65 -4.56
CA ARG A 13 -21.40 -8.86 -4.19
C ARG A 13 -20.48 -8.44 -5.34
N LEU A 14 -19.49 -7.62 -5.03
CA LEU A 14 -18.48 -7.18 -6.00
C LEU A 14 -17.26 -8.11 -6.02
N GLY A 15 -16.79 -8.55 -4.84
CA GLY A 15 -15.63 -9.42 -4.70
C GLY A 15 -15.16 -9.53 -3.26
N HIS A 16 -14.22 -10.42 -3.02
CA HIS A 16 -13.58 -10.59 -1.72
C HIS A 16 -12.51 -9.51 -1.50
N ILE A 17 -12.61 -8.77 -0.42
CA ILE A 17 -11.58 -7.79 -0.03
C ILE A 17 -10.41 -8.54 0.60
N SER A 18 -9.38 -8.80 -0.21
CA SER A 18 -8.13 -9.36 0.27
C SER A 18 -7.51 -8.45 1.33
N PRO A 19 -7.05 -8.98 2.48
CA PRO A 19 -6.34 -8.16 3.46
C PRO A 19 -5.17 -7.39 2.86
N GLU A 20 -4.49 -7.95 1.87
CA GLU A 20 -3.31 -7.39 1.21
C GLU A 20 -3.58 -6.05 0.49
N ILE A 21 -4.85 -5.67 0.26
CA ILE A 21 -5.23 -4.31 -0.19
C ILE A 21 -4.75 -3.24 0.81
N TYR A 22 -4.52 -3.61 2.07
CA TYR A 22 -4.05 -2.73 3.13
C TYR A 22 -2.54 -2.92 3.40
N GLY A 23 -1.78 -3.31 2.38
CA GLY A 23 -0.34 -3.53 2.45
C GLY A 23 0.49 -2.26 2.49
N HIS A 24 1.76 -2.42 2.81
CA HIS A 24 2.73 -1.34 2.93
C HIS A 24 3.99 -1.65 2.13
N PHE A 25 4.62 -0.59 1.66
CA PHE A 25 5.89 -0.63 0.96
C PHE A 25 7.00 -0.06 1.84
N SER A 26 8.11 -0.75 1.90
CA SER A 26 9.33 -0.32 2.59
C SER A 26 10.54 -0.49 1.68
N GLU A 27 11.35 0.54 1.60
CA GLU A 27 12.51 0.59 0.71
C GLU A 27 13.74 1.10 1.44
N HIS A 28 14.92 0.68 1.01
CA HIS A 28 16.16 1.33 1.38
C HIS A 28 16.23 2.74 0.75
N LEU A 29 15.39 3.60 1.27
CA LEU A 29 15.20 4.99 0.86
C LEU A 29 15.10 5.87 2.09
N GLY A 30 15.93 6.92 2.15
CA GLY A 30 15.91 7.88 3.23
C GLY A 30 15.99 7.22 4.61
N ARG A 31 14.99 7.48 5.44
CA ARG A 31 14.87 6.91 6.78
C ARG A 31 13.71 5.92 6.92
N CYS A 32 13.34 5.24 5.82
CA CYS A 32 12.30 4.20 5.92
C CYS A 32 12.80 3.00 6.72
N ILE A 33 13.96 2.47 6.33
CA ILE A 33 14.57 1.31 7.02
C ILE A 33 15.43 1.80 8.20
N TYR A 34 16.58 2.44 7.91
CA TYR A 34 17.50 2.90 8.95
C TYR A 34 16.99 4.15 9.65
N ASN A 35 16.98 4.15 10.98
CA ASN A 35 16.37 5.16 11.86
C ASN A 35 14.83 5.30 11.71
N GLY A 36 14.23 4.45 10.89
CA GLY A 36 12.80 4.26 10.79
C GLY A 36 12.43 2.91 11.42
N ILE A 37 12.28 1.85 10.59
CA ILE A 37 11.95 0.51 11.06
C ILE A 37 13.07 -0.08 11.92
N TYR A 38 14.33 0.11 11.55
CA TYR A 38 15.50 -0.52 12.13
C TYR A 38 16.47 0.50 12.72
N VAL A 39 16.86 0.28 13.97
CA VAL A 39 17.79 1.14 14.73
C VAL A 39 19.04 0.39 15.20
N GLY A 40 19.10 -0.92 14.97
CA GLY A 40 20.18 -1.78 15.44
C GLY A 40 19.98 -2.27 16.89
N GLU A 41 20.51 -3.47 17.15
CA GLU A 41 20.29 -4.19 18.42
C GLU A 41 20.83 -3.45 19.64
N ASN A 42 21.90 -2.66 19.46
CA ASN A 42 22.56 -1.90 20.53
C ASN A 42 22.02 -0.48 20.70
N SER A 43 20.93 -0.11 19.99
CA SER A 43 20.31 1.20 20.10
C SER A 43 19.70 1.40 21.50
N PRO A 44 19.78 2.62 22.10
CA PRO A 44 19.04 2.95 23.31
C PRO A 44 17.52 3.02 23.08
N ILE A 45 17.07 3.15 21.81
CA ILE A 45 15.65 3.11 21.45
C ILE A 45 15.10 1.71 21.68
N PRO A 46 13.95 1.56 22.38
CA PRO A 46 13.36 0.24 22.64
C PRO A 46 13.15 -0.54 21.35
N ASN A 47 13.82 -1.70 21.26
CA ASN A 47 13.80 -2.53 20.06
C ASN A 47 13.80 -4.04 20.39
N THR A 48 13.40 -4.83 19.42
CA THR A 48 13.52 -6.29 19.41
C THR A 48 14.35 -6.67 18.19
N ASP A 49 15.52 -7.23 18.41
CA ASP A 49 16.46 -7.62 17.34
C ASP A 49 16.84 -6.44 16.42
N GLY A 50 16.91 -5.22 16.98
CA GLY A 50 17.21 -3.98 16.26
C GLY A 50 15.99 -3.30 15.60
N ILE A 51 14.81 -3.93 15.63
CA ILE A 51 13.55 -3.39 15.07
C ILE A 51 12.80 -2.64 16.17
N ARG A 52 12.36 -1.40 15.89
CA ARG A 52 11.68 -0.56 16.89
C ARG A 52 10.37 -1.19 17.37
N ASN A 53 10.19 -1.25 18.68
CA ASN A 53 9.01 -1.86 19.29
C ASN A 53 7.74 -1.04 19.05
N ASP A 54 7.82 0.29 19.03
CA ASP A 54 6.71 1.18 18.73
C ASP A 54 6.19 1.00 17.29
N ILE A 55 7.10 0.80 16.33
CA ILE A 55 6.77 0.48 14.94
C ILE A 55 6.07 -0.87 14.83
N ILE A 56 6.59 -1.91 15.49
CA ILE A 56 5.95 -3.24 15.53
C ILE A 56 4.52 -3.13 16.04
N GLU A 57 4.32 -2.44 17.16
CA GLU A 57 3.01 -2.27 17.79
C GLU A 57 2.05 -1.49 16.89
N ALA A 58 2.52 -0.40 16.29
CA ALA A 58 1.71 0.42 15.40
C ALA A 58 1.19 -0.38 14.19
N PHE A 59 2.04 -1.17 13.52
CA PHE A 59 1.60 -1.99 12.39
C PHE A 59 0.72 -3.17 12.79
N ARG A 60 0.93 -3.76 13.96
CA ARG A 60 0.01 -4.75 14.53
C ARG A 60 -1.38 -4.18 14.76
N ASN A 61 -1.46 -2.96 15.29
CA ASN A 61 -2.74 -2.30 15.57
C ASN A 61 -3.59 -2.08 14.32
N ILE A 62 -2.99 -1.66 13.22
CA ILE A 62 -3.70 -1.51 11.93
C ILE A 62 -3.84 -2.82 11.16
N LYS A 63 -3.37 -3.95 11.73
CA LYS A 63 -3.39 -5.28 11.10
C LYS A 63 -2.73 -5.27 9.71
N ALA A 64 -1.56 -4.63 9.59
CA ALA A 64 -0.80 -4.59 8.34
C ALA A 64 -0.56 -6.01 7.81
N PRO A 65 -1.08 -6.37 6.62
CA PRO A 65 -1.13 -7.76 6.19
C PRO A 65 0.11 -8.21 5.43
N VAL A 66 0.78 -7.26 4.76
CA VAL A 66 1.92 -7.53 3.88
C VAL A 66 2.86 -6.33 3.84
N PHE A 67 4.16 -6.62 3.75
CA PHE A 67 5.20 -5.62 3.49
C PHE A 67 6.01 -6.01 2.27
N ARG A 68 6.17 -5.05 1.34
CA ARG A 68 7.01 -5.15 0.16
C ARG A 68 8.40 -4.59 0.47
N TRP A 69 9.48 -5.34 0.15
CA TRP A 69 10.88 -5.02 0.39
C TRP A 69 11.77 -5.75 -0.64
N PRO A 70 13.01 -5.37 -0.98
CA PRO A 70 13.85 -4.32 -0.39
C PRO A 70 13.62 -2.92 -0.95
N GLY A 71 12.72 -2.77 -1.90
CA GLY A 71 12.43 -1.49 -2.50
C GLY A 71 11.65 -1.58 -3.79
N GLY A 72 11.56 -0.41 -4.39
CA GLY A 72 11.23 -0.10 -5.76
C GLY A 72 12.50 -0.10 -6.61
N CYS A 73 12.99 1.11 -6.98
CA CYS A 73 14.21 1.24 -7.78
C CYS A 73 15.45 0.65 -7.10
N PHE A 74 15.55 0.74 -5.77
CA PHE A 74 16.65 0.13 -5.02
C PHE A 74 16.71 -1.39 -5.23
N ALA A 75 15.57 -2.08 -5.34
CA ALA A 75 15.54 -3.53 -5.57
C ALA A 75 16.27 -3.95 -6.85
N GLU A 76 16.28 -3.11 -7.87
CA GLU A 76 16.90 -3.40 -9.18
C GLU A 76 18.43 -3.25 -9.20
N GLU A 77 19.00 -2.75 -8.10
CA GLU A 77 20.46 -2.70 -7.86
C GLU A 77 20.87 -3.50 -6.61
N TYR A 78 19.90 -4.11 -5.90
CA TYR A 78 20.16 -4.85 -4.67
C TYR A 78 20.57 -6.30 -4.96
N HIS A 79 21.72 -6.68 -4.43
CA HIS A 79 22.23 -8.05 -4.44
C HIS A 79 22.04 -8.68 -3.06
N TRP A 80 21.10 -9.59 -2.93
CA TRP A 80 20.66 -10.14 -1.64
C TRP A 80 21.78 -10.75 -0.77
N GLN A 81 22.84 -11.27 -1.41
CA GLN A 81 24.00 -11.83 -0.71
C GLN A 81 24.78 -10.77 0.07
N ASP A 82 24.70 -9.49 -0.33
CA ASP A 82 25.31 -8.37 0.38
C ASP A 82 24.63 -8.10 1.74
N GLY A 83 23.37 -8.53 1.90
CA GLY A 83 22.53 -8.34 3.09
C GLY A 83 22.41 -9.55 4.02
N ILE A 84 23.28 -10.57 3.91
CA ILE A 84 23.26 -11.76 4.76
C ILE A 84 24.61 -12.00 5.46
N GLY A 85 24.61 -12.89 6.45
CA GLY A 85 25.80 -13.20 7.24
C GLY A 85 26.11 -12.18 8.32
N GLU A 86 27.35 -12.19 8.81
CA GLU A 86 27.81 -11.29 9.88
C GLU A 86 27.73 -9.83 9.45
N LYS A 87 26.97 -9.00 10.17
CA LYS A 87 26.67 -7.61 9.80
C LYS A 87 27.92 -6.74 9.55
N ALA A 88 28.96 -6.94 10.37
CA ALA A 88 30.22 -6.20 10.25
C ALA A 88 31.00 -6.50 8.94
N LEU A 89 30.71 -7.64 8.30
CA LEU A 89 31.34 -8.09 7.08
C LEU A 89 30.49 -7.89 5.82
N ARG A 90 29.26 -7.40 5.98
CA ARG A 90 28.36 -7.14 4.85
C ARG A 90 28.94 -6.05 3.95
N ARG A 91 28.76 -6.22 2.65
CA ARG A 91 29.24 -5.24 1.66
C ARG A 91 28.46 -3.95 1.79
N LYS A 92 29.19 -2.83 1.91
CA LYS A 92 28.60 -1.49 1.81
C LYS A 92 28.43 -1.11 0.34
N ILE A 93 27.29 -0.51 0.03
CA ILE A 93 26.96 -0.05 -1.31
C ILE A 93 26.59 1.43 -1.30
N VAL A 94 26.73 2.10 -2.43
CA VAL A 94 26.19 3.46 -2.62
C VAL A 94 24.77 3.33 -3.13
N ASN A 95 23.83 3.95 -2.45
CA ASN A 95 22.45 4.04 -2.92
C ASN A 95 22.37 5.11 -4.02
N THR A 96 22.50 4.69 -5.26
CA THR A 96 22.54 5.59 -6.42
C THR A 96 21.17 6.15 -6.77
N ASN A 97 20.10 5.48 -6.37
CA ASN A 97 18.73 5.92 -6.61
C ASN A 97 18.30 6.99 -5.60
N TRP A 98 18.68 6.80 -4.32
CA TRP A 98 18.12 7.60 -3.24
C TRP A 98 19.20 8.29 -2.39
N GLY A 99 19.36 9.59 -2.62
CA GLY A 99 20.18 10.47 -1.79
C GLY A 99 21.70 10.29 -1.86
N GLY A 100 22.22 9.33 -2.62
CA GLY A 100 23.66 9.08 -2.78
C GLY A 100 24.37 8.62 -1.51
N VAL A 101 23.63 8.05 -0.54
CA VAL A 101 24.16 7.62 0.76
C VAL A 101 24.77 6.23 0.69
N THR A 102 25.60 5.91 1.70
CA THR A 102 26.13 4.55 1.86
C THR A 102 25.16 3.69 2.65
N GLU A 103 24.67 2.62 2.06
CA GLU A 103 23.93 1.55 2.73
C GLU A 103 24.93 0.52 3.28
N ASP A 104 24.83 0.18 4.56
CA ASP A 104 25.73 -0.79 5.21
C ASP A 104 25.19 -2.22 5.18
N ASN A 105 23.98 -2.42 4.66
CA ASN A 105 23.28 -3.69 4.57
C ASN A 105 23.08 -4.40 5.92
N SER A 106 23.10 -3.66 7.04
CA SER A 106 22.82 -4.22 8.36
C SER A 106 21.36 -4.69 8.52
N PHE A 107 20.47 -4.21 7.65
CA PHE A 107 19.12 -4.74 7.45
C PHE A 107 19.06 -5.46 6.11
N GLY A 108 18.88 -6.77 6.13
CA GLY A 108 18.79 -7.62 4.93
C GLY A 108 17.71 -8.68 5.09
N THR A 109 17.85 -9.81 4.41
CA THR A 109 16.83 -10.87 4.38
C THR A 109 16.38 -11.33 5.78
N HIS A 110 17.33 -11.60 6.68
CA HIS A 110 17.02 -12.09 8.03
C HIS A 110 16.27 -11.05 8.84
N GLU A 111 16.69 -9.81 8.80
CA GLU A 111 16.08 -8.71 9.52
C GLU A 111 14.69 -8.39 8.98
N PHE A 112 14.50 -8.40 7.66
CA PHE A 112 13.19 -8.21 7.05
C PHE A 112 12.21 -9.34 7.41
N MET A 113 12.62 -10.59 7.28
CA MET A 113 11.79 -11.74 7.66
C MET A 113 11.45 -11.69 9.15
N ARG A 114 12.40 -11.27 10.00
CA ARG A 114 12.15 -11.08 11.43
C ARG A 114 11.16 -9.96 11.70
N PHE A 115 11.25 -8.86 10.98
CA PHE A 115 10.25 -7.79 11.05
C PHE A 115 8.85 -8.31 10.70
N CYS A 116 8.71 -9.06 9.62
CA CYS A 116 7.42 -9.66 9.24
C CYS A 116 6.88 -10.60 10.31
N GLU A 117 7.73 -11.46 10.92
CA GLU A 117 7.34 -12.32 12.03
C GLU A 117 6.87 -11.52 13.24
N LEU A 118 7.58 -10.44 13.61
CA LEU A 118 7.24 -9.59 14.75
C LEU A 118 5.94 -8.82 14.53
N VAL A 119 5.70 -8.31 13.34
CA VAL A 119 4.43 -7.64 12.99
C VAL A 119 3.29 -8.65 12.85
N GLY A 120 3.58 -9.86 12.37
CA GLY A 120 2.58 -10.89 12.02
C GLY A 120 2.02 -10.70 10.60
N CYS A 121 2.83 -10.16 9.69
CA CYS A 121 2.47 -9.90 8.29
C CYS A 121 3.20 -10.86 7.33
N LYS A 122 2.74 -10.89 6.08
CA LYS A 122 3.34 -11.69 5.00
C LYS A 122 4.50 -10.92 4.37
N PRO A 123 5.63 -11.60 4.04
CA PRO A 123 6.69 -10.99 3.27
C PRO A 123 6.33 -10.93 1.78
N TYR A 124 6.61 -9.79 1.15
CA TYR A 124 6.65 -9.60 -0.29
C TYR A 124 8.06 -9.17 -0.68
N ILE A 125 8.80 -10.08 -1.29
CA ILE A 125 10.16 -9.82 -1.79
C ILE A 125 10.09 -9.33 -3.23
N ASN A 126 10.71 -8.19 -3.51
CA ASN A 126 10.87 -7.68 -4.85
C ASN A 126 12.26 -8.04 -5.40
N GLY A 127 12.31 -8.86 -6.45
CA GLY A 127 13.53 -9.42 -6.99
C GLY A 127 14.18 -8.53 -8.04
N ASN A 128 15.52 -8.55 -8.09
CA ASN A 128 16.34 -7.77 -9.01
C ASN A 128 16.35 -8.37 -10.41
N VAL A 129 15.74 -7.68 -11.37
CA VAL A 129 15.76 -8.03 -12.81
C VAL A 129 16.67 -7.09 -13.59
N GLY A 130 16.89 -5.87 -13.11
CA GLY A 130 17.67 -4.82 -13.75
C GLY A 130 19.16 -5.16 -13.83
N SER A 131 19.84 -5.26 -12.69
CA SER A 131 21.28 -5.59 -12.61
C SER A 131 21.56 -7.03 -12.18
N GLY A 132 20.55 -7.74 -11.65
CA GLY A 132 20.66 -9.11 -11.17
C GLY A 132 20.66 -10.16 -12.27
N SER A 133 20.74 -11.41 -11.86
CA SER A 133 20.69 -12.57 -12.76
C SER A 133 19.58 -13.54 -12.35
N VAL A 134 19.13 -14.34 -13.33
CA VAL A 134 18.17 -15.44 -13.08
C VAL A 134 18.66 -16.38 -11.98
N ARG A 135 19.95 -16.70 -11.99
CA ARG A 135 20.57 -17.56 -10.98
C ARG A 135 20.49 -16.92 -9.59
N GLU A 136 20.80 -15.66 -9.47
CA GLU A 136 20.77 -14.93 -8.20
C GLU A 136 19.37 -14.91 -7.58
N MET A 137 18.32 -14.63 -8.36
CA MET A 137 16.94 -14.70 -7.89
C MET A 137 16.53 -16.13 -7.48
N SER A 138 16.87 -17.12 -8.27
CA SER A 138 16.61 -18.53 -7.96
C SER A 138 17.32 -18.99 -6.68
N GLU A 139 18.58 -18.58 -6.49
CA GLU A 139 19.35 -18.88 -5.28
C GLU A 139 18.79 -18.18 -4.05
N TRP A 140 18.26 -16.96 -4.19
CA TRP A 140 17.60 -16.26 -3.06
C TRP A 140 16.34 -16.97 -2.60
N ILE A 141 15.52 -17.43 -3.55
CA ILE A 141 14.29 -18.20 -3.24
C ILE A 141 14.66 -19.53 -2.56
N GLU A 142 15.66 -20.26 -3.07
CA GLU A 142 16.17 -21.49 -2.46
C GLU A 142 16.68 -21.23 -1.04
N TYR A 143 17.52 -20.19 -0.86
CA TYR A 143 18.04 -19.80 0.44
C TYR A 143 16.92 -19.55 1.46
N MET A 144 15.85 -18.88 1.08
CA MET A 144 14.75 -18.57 1.97
C MET A 144 13.84 -19.76 2.23
N THR A 145 13.50 -20.56 1.23
CA THR A 145 12.30 -21.43 1.28
C THR A 145 12.61 -22.93 1.19
N SER A 146 13.85 -23.33 0.89
CA SER A 146 14.20 -24.74 0.79
C SER A 146 14.58 -25.37 2.14
N ASP A 147 14.14 -26.62 2.37
CA ASP A 147 14.61 -27.49 3.47
C ASP A 147 15.55 -28.60 2.99
N ALA A 148 15.83 -28.69 1.68
CA ALA A 148 16.75 -29.65 1.10
C ALA A 148 18.20 -29.44 1.58
N GLU A 149 19.00 -30.49 1.56
CA GLU A 149 20.45 -30.37 1.83
C GLU A 149 21.15 -29.71 0.63
N SER A 150 21.55 -28.45 0.79
CA SER A 150 22.25 -27.69 -0.23
C SER A 150 23.21 -26.66 0.40
N PRO A 151 24.20 -26.15 -0.35
CA PRO A 151 25.08 -25.10 0.14
C PRO A 151 24.33 -23.85 0.63
N LEU A 152 23.20 -23.49 0.01
CA LEU A 152 22.43 -22.31 0.38
C LEU A 152 21.62 -22.52 1.66
N THR A 153 21.06 -23.71 1.87
CA THR A 153 20.36 -24.05 3.12
C THR A 153 21.34 -24.17 4.29
N GLU A 154 22.53 -24.71 4.07
CA GLU A 154 23.59 -24.73 5.09
C GLU A 154 24.09 -23.31 5.39
N GLN A 155 24.20 -22.43 4.40
CA GLN A 155 24.53 -21.03 4.61
C GLN A 155 23.45 -20.32 5.44
N ARG A 156 22.14 -20.56 5.17
CA ARG A 156 21.05 -20.01 5.99
C ARG A 156 21.15 -20.46 7.43
N LYS A 157 21.39 -21.76 7.67
CA LYS A 157 21.55 -22.31 9.03
C LYS A 157 22.76 -21.69 9.74
N LYS A 158 23.89 -21.55 9.04
CA LYS A 158 25.09 -20.89 9.58
C LYS A 158 24.83 -19.42 9.93
N ASN A 159 23.97 -18.76 9.17
CA ASN A 159 23.54 -17.38 9.40
C ASN A 159 22.46 -17.26 10.49
N GLY A 160 22.15 -18.35 11.20
CA GLY A 160 21.28 -18.33 12.39
C GLY A 160 19.83 -18.76 12.15
N ARG A 161 19.46 -19.20 10.92
CA ARG A 161 18.10 -19.68 10.64
C ARG A 161 18.11 -21.13 10.18
N ALA A 162 17.69 -22.03 11.07
CA ALA A 162 17.62 -23.46 10.76
C ALA A 162 16.49 -23.78 9.76
N GLU A 163 15.27 -23.36 10.10
CA GLU A 163 14.08 -23.65 9.32
C GLU A 163 13.88 -22.64 8.15
N PRO A 164 13.31 -23.09 7.03
CA PRO A 164 12.94 -22.17 5.95
C PRO A 164 11.88 -21.16 6.41
N TRP A 165 11.84 -20.03 5.74
CA TRP A 165 10.71 -19.12 5.85
C TRP A 165 9.61 -19.49 4.86
N LYS A 166 8.42 -19.00 5.12
CA LYS A 166 7.35 -18.95 4.14
C LYS A 166 7.43 -17.61 3.40
N LEU A 167 7.71 -17.68 2.11
CA LEU A 167 7.66 -16.54 1.19
C LEU A 167 6.38 -16.65 0.36
N GLU A 168 5.45 -15.74 0.53
CA GLU A 168 4.18 -15.78 -0.20
C GLU A 168 4.25 -15.02 -1.51
N TYR A 169 4.78 -13.79 -1.51
CA TYR A 169 4.76 -12.89 -2.65
C TYR A 169 6.17 -12.64 -3.19
N LEU A 170 6.31 -12.80 -4.50
CA LEU A 170 7.55 -12.53 -5.23
C LEU A 170 7.26 -11.59 -6.41
N GLY A 171 7.78 -10.37 -6.35
CA GLY A 171 7.87 -9.46 -7.48
C GLY A 171 9.06 -9.83 -8.36
N VAL A 172 8.82 -9.96 -9.64
CA VAL A 172 9.88 -10.24 -10.64
C VAL A 172 10.19 -8.94 -11.37
N GLY A 173 11.00 -8.11 -10.73
CA GLY A 173 11.37 -6.78 -11.19
C GLY A 173 10.50 -5.65 -10.61
N ASN A 174 10.96 -4.43 -10.80
CA ASN A 174 10.32 -3.18 -10.40
C ASN A 174 10.50 -2.13 -11.49
N GLU A 175 9.42 -1.47 -11.90
CA GLU A 175 9.45 -0.34 -12.84
C GLU A 175 10.45 -0.57 -14.01
N ASN A 176 10.37 -1.74 -14.61
CA ASN A 176 11.33 -2.12 -15.65
C ASN A 176 11.21 -1.27 -16.92
N TRP A 177 10.14 -0.49 -17.05
CA TRP A 177 9.97 0.59 -18.04
C TRP A 177 10.83 1.83 -17.73
N GLY A 178 11.30 1.97 -16.48
CA GLY A 178 12.10 3.08 -15.96
C GLY A 178 13.39 2.58 -15.29
N CYS A 179 13.51 2.83 -13.98
CA CYS A 179 14.71 2.54 -13.19
C CYS A 179 15.10 1.05 -13.21
N GLY A 180 14.18 0.15 -13.44
CA GLY A 180 14.45 -1.29 -13.57
C GLY A 180 14.98 -1.73 -14.93
N GLY A 181 15.46 -0.80 -15.80
CA GLY A 181 16.19 -1.17 -17.02
C GLY A 181 15.72 -0.51 -18.32
N ASN A 182 14.78 0.45 -18.28
CA ASN A 182 14.26 1.16 -19.45
C ASN A 182 13.78 0.20 -20.57
N MET A 183 13.07 -0.86 -20.18
CA MET A 183 12.63 -1.92 -21.09
C MET A 183 11.35 -1.55 -21.81
N ARG A 184 11.18 -2.07 -23.03
CA ARG A 184 9.88 -2.11 -23.68
C ARG A 184 9.05 -3.27 -23.10
N PRO A 185 7.72 -3.20 -23.11
CA PRO A 185 6.88 -4.24 -22.50
C PRO A 185 7.09 -5.63 -23.12
N GLU A 186 7.35 -5.74 -24.45
CA GLU A 186 7.64 -7.02 -25.11
C GLU A 186 8.94 -7.63 -24.60
N TYR A 187 9.98 -6.81 -24.43
CA TYR A 187 11.27 -7.29 -23.93
C TYR A 187 11.15 -7.72 -22.46
N TYR A 188 10.47 -6.91 -21.63
CA TYR A 188 10.23 -7.29 -20.24
C TYR A 188 9.41 -8.58 -20.13
N ALA A 189 8.37 -8.76 -20.95
CA ALA A 189 7.58 -10.00 -20.96
C ALA A 189 8.46 -11.24 -21.23
N ASP A 190 9.45 -11.15 -22.15
CA ASP A 190 10.39 -12.24 -22.42
C ASP A 190 11.39 -12.45 -21.28
N VAL A 191 11.89 -11.37 -20.68
CA VAL A 191 12.75 -11.41 -19.49
C VAL A 191 11.99 -12.03 -18.31
N TYR A 192 10.76 -11.59 -18.05
CA TYR A 192 9.88 -12.14 -17.00
C TYR A 192 9.72 -13.66 -17.15
N LYS A 193 9.35 -14.15 -18.36
CA LYS A 193 9.20 -15.59 -18.63
C LYS A 193 10.47 -16.36 -18.29
N ARG A 194 11.63 -15.78 -18.63
CA ARG A 194 12.92 -16.39 -18.33
C ARG A 194 13.18 -16.47 -16.81
N TYR A 195 12.93 -15.38 -16.08
CA TYR A 195 13.14 -15.36 -14.62
C TYR A 195 12.17 -16.27 -13.89
N GLN A 196 10.86 -16.15 -14.14
CA GLN A 196 9.83 -16.93 -13.44
C GLN A 196 9.98 -18.44 -13.65
N THR A 197 10.55 -18.88 -14.79
CA THR A 197 10.80 -20.30 -15.06
C THR A 197 11.71 -20.94 -14.01
N PHE A 198 12.62 -20.17 -13.43
CA PHE A 198 13.57 -20.63 -12.42
C PHE A 198 13.18 -20.22 -10.99
N CYS A 199 12.06 -19.53 -10.80
CA CYS A 199 11.50 -19.26 -9.49
C CYS A 199 10.68 -20.50 -9.01
N HIS A 200 11.38 -21.48 -8.46
CA HIS A 200 10.80 -22.75 -8.07
C HIS A 200 10.08 -22.68 -6.72
N ASN A 201 9.06 -23.50 -6.56
CA ASN A 201 8.40 -23.72 -5.28
C ASN A 201 9.16 -24.79 -4.50
N TYR A 202 9.95 -24.40 -3.50
CA TYR A 202 10.67 -25.34 -2.63
C TYR A 202 9.82 -25.74 -1.44
N SER A 203 9.99 -26.97 -0.96
CA SER A 203 9.46 -27.45 0.33
C SER A 203 7.96 -27.17 0.55
N GLY A 204 7.15 -27.24 -0.51
CA GLY A 204 5.72 -26.93 -0.47
C GLY A 204 5.38 -25.43 -0.39
N ASN A 205 6.39 -24.55 -0.38
CA ASN A 205 6.17 -23.11 -0.45
C ASN A 205 5.75 -22.69 -1.87
N ARG A 206 4.46 -22.37 -2.06
CA ARG A 206 3.99 -21.82 -3.33
C ARG A 206 4.22 -20.31 -3.36
N LEU A 207 4.92 -19.85 -4.38
CA LEU A 207 5.13 -18.44 -4.66
C LEU A 207 3.91 -17.88 -5.41
N TYR A 208 3.45 -16.72 -4.99
CA TYR A 208 2.56 -15.85 -5.76
C TYR A 208 3.44 -14.87 -6.54
N ARG A 209 3.50 -15.05 -7.88
CA ARG A 209 4.43 -14.35 -8.76
C ARG A 209 3.77 -13.12 -9.35
N ILE A 210 4.38 -11.97 -9.11
CA ILE A 210 3.88 -10.67 -9.55
C ILE A 210 4.82 -10.12 -10.61
N ALA A 211 4.29 -9.85 -11.80
CA ALA A 211 5.05 -9.22 -12.88
C ALA A 211 4.99 -7.70 -12.75
N CYS A 212 6.10 -7.01 -13.07
CA CYS A 212 6.09 -5.56 -13.21
C CYS A 212 5.03 -5.14 -14.24
N GLY A 213 4.16 -4.26 -13.84
CA GLY A 213 3.06 -3.75 -14.63
C GLY A 213 3.29 -2.31 -15.10
N PRO A 214 2.22 -1.61 -15.50
CA PRO A 214 2.30 -0.30 -16.11
C PRO A 214 2.59 0.82 -15.10
N SER A 215 3.10 1.95 -15.60
CA SER A 215 3.03 3.23 -14.92
C SER A 215 1.73 3.93 -15.30
N SER A 216 0.88 4.22 -14.31
CA SER A 216 -0.35 4.98 -14.53
C SER A 216 -1.13 4.49 -15.77
N ALA A 217 -1.46 5.35 -16.73
CA ALA A 217 -2.27 5.08 -17.91
C ALA A 217 -1.50 4.41 -19.08
N ASP A 218 -0.39 3.73 -18.83
CA ASP A 218 0.25 2.94 -19.88
C ASP A 218 -0.51 1.64 -20.16
N TYR A 219 -1.66 1.78 -20.79
CA TYR A 219 -2.53 0.66 -21.16
C TYR A 219 -1.86 -0.30 -22.16
N ASN A 220 -0.88 0.18 -22.94
CA ASN A 220 -0.12 -0.68 -23.85
C ASN A 220 0.73 -1.70 -23.09
N TRP A 221 1.33 -1.29 -21.95
CA TRP A 221 2.08 -2.22 -21.12
C TRP A 221 1.19 -3.39 -20.65
N THR A 222 0.02 -3.09 -20.12
CA THR A 222 -0.94 -4.12 -19.69
C THR A 222 -1.38 -5.01 -20.85
N GLU A 223 -1.70 -4.42 -22.01
CA GLU A 223 -2.11 -5.18 -23.21
C GLU A 223 -1.03 -6.16 -23.65
N VAL A 224 0.24 -5.71 -23.69
CA VAL A 224 1.38 -6.56 -24.08
C VAL A 224 1.63 -7.66 -23.06
N MET A 225 1.60 -7.32 -21.76
CA MET A 225 1.77 -8.34 -20.71
C MET A 225 0.70 -9.41 -20.81
N MET A 226 -0.57 -9.04 -20.92
CA MET A 226 -1.68 -9.98 -21.01
C MET A 226 -1.66 -10.84 -22.28
N LYS A 227 -1.11 -10.33 -23.39
CA LYS A 227 -0.89 -11.13 -24.61
C LYS A 227 0.18 -12.18 -24.47
N ASN A 228 1.18 -11.94 -23.65
CA ASN A 228 2.39 -12.75 -23.57
C ASN A 228 2.43 -13.67 -22.36
N LEU A 229 1.63 -13.41 -21.33
CA LEU A 229 1.57 -14.17 -20.08
C LEU A 229 0.19 -14.80 -19.89
N ASP A 230 0.15 -15.90 -19.13
CA ASP A 230 -1.08 -16.56 -18.74
C ASP A 230 -1.03 -16.99 -17.26
N SER A 231 -2.17 -17.41 -16.71
CA SER A 231 -2.32 -17.80 -15.29
C SER A 231 -1.50 -19.01 -14.84
N ASN A 232 -0.75 -19.67 -15.74
CA ASN A 232 0.18 -20.74 -15.35
C ASN A 232 1.54 -20.17 -14.94
N ASN A 233 1.89 -19.00 -15.44
CA ASN A 233 3.21 -18.41 -15.24
C ASN A 233 3.21 -17.05 -14.50
N VAL A 234 2.04 -16.41 -14.35
CA VAL A 234 1.87 -15.16 -13.60
C VAL A 234 0.61 -15.23 -12.73
N ASP A 235 0.71 -14.76 -11.50
CA ASP A 235 -0.43 -14.69 -10.58
C ASP A 235 -1.04 -13.27 -10.54
N ALA A 236 -0.23 -12.23 -10.77
CA ALA A 236 -0.70 -10.84 -10.85
C ALA A 236 0.22 -9.94 -11.67
N ILE A 237 -0.32 -8.79 -12.08
CA ILE A 237 0.42 -7.68 -12.70
C ILE A 237 0.39 -6.48 -11.75
N ASP A 238 1.53 -5.80 -11.61
CA ASP A 238 1.76 -4.70 -10.68
C ASP A 238 1.59 -3.34 -11.36
N LEU A 239 0.61 -2.54 -10.94
CA LEU A 239 0.35 -1.18 -11.39
C LEU A 239 0.89 -0.19 -10.37
N HIS A 240 1.65 0.81 -10.81
CA HIS A 240 2.07 1.94 -9.99
C HIS A 240 1.31 3.21 -10.36
N TYR A 241 0.73 3.86 -9.37
CA TYR A 241 0.06 5.14 -9.53
C TYR A 241 0.26 6.03 -8.32
N TYR A 242 0.89 7.19 -8.53
CA TYR A 242 1.01 8.23 -7.51
C TYR A 242 0.03 9.38 -7.77
N THR A 243 -0.61 9.84 -6.70
CA THR A 243 -1.43 11.05 -6.72
C THR A 243 -0.52 12.27 -6.75
N MET A 244 -0.30 12.78 -7.96
CA MET A 244 0.52 13.97 -8.25
C MET A 244 -0.32 14.95 -9.06
N PRO A 245 -1.00 15.92 -8.42
CA PRO A 245 -1.91 16.83 -9.12
C PRO A 245 -1.19 17.77 -10.10
N VAL A 246 0.09 18.02 -9.88
CA VAL A 246 0.97 18.79 -10.77
C VAL A 246 2.32 18.10 -10.92
N TRP A 247 2.83 18.05 -12.13
CA TRP A 247 4.11 17.46 -12.50
C TRP A 247 4.77 18.27 -13.62
N PRO A 248 6.09 18.54 -13.60
CA PRO A 248 7.11 18.06 -12.64
C PRO A 248 7.32 18.98 -11.41
N GLU A 249 6.66 20.13 -11.34
CA GLU A 249 6.78 21.07 -10.23
C GLU A 249 5.82 20.65 -9.11
N MET A 250 6.33 19.83 -8.19
CA MET A 250 5.56 19.34 -7.05
C MET A 250 5.27 20.44 -6.05
N GLU A 251 4.08 20.40 -5.47
CA GLU A 251 3.66 21.35 -4.45
C GLU A 251 4.03 20.91 -3.04
N SER A 252 3.94 21.86 -2.10
CA SER A 252 4.11 21.62 -0.68
C SER A 252 3.10 20.61 -0.14
N ALA A 253 3.56 19.76 0.77
CA ALA A 253 2.68 18.85 1.51
C ALA A 253 1.73 19.60 2.44
N THR A 254 2.12 20.76 2.96
CA THR A 254 1.38 21.48 4.02
C THR A 254 0.84 22.83 3.59
N ASP A 255 1.42 23.49 2.57
CA ASP A 255 1.00 24.79 2.06
C ASP A 255 0.38 24.65 0.67
N PHE A 256 -0.94 24.69 0.60
CA PHE A 256 -1.75 24.52 -0.62
C PHE A 256 -3.05 25.32 -0.51
N ASP A 257 -3.57 25.77 -1.63
CA ASP A 257 -4.88 26.43 -1.70
C ASP A 257 -6.03 25.44 -1.99
N ASP A 258 -7.26 25.94 -1.95
CA ASP A 258 -8.46 25.14 -2.20
C ASP A 258 -8.47 24.53 -3.62
N GLU A 259 -7.94 25.26 -4.62
CA GLU A 259 -7.88 24.75 -6.00
C GLU A 259 -6.97 23.53 -6.08
N LEU A 260 -5.80 23.62 -5.47
CA LEU A 260 -4.84 22.52 -5.43
C LEU A 260 -5.35 21.34 -4.62
N TYR A 261 -6.04 21.60 -3.50
CA TYR A 261 -6.72 20.55 -2.74
C TYR A 261 -7.67 19.74 -3.64
N TYR A 262 -8.59 20.41 -4.37
CA TYR A 262 -9.53 19.69 -5.24
C TYR A 262 -8.88 19.06 -6.48
N LYS A 263 -7.75 19.58 -6.97
CA LYS A 263 -6.93 18.91 -7.98
C LYS A 263 -6.37 17.59 -7.45
N THR A 264 -5.91 17.58 -6.19
CA THR A 264 -5.38 16.39 -5.52
C THR A 264 -6.50 15.34 -5.35
N ILE A 265 -7.69 15.75 -4.89
CA ILE A 265 -8.85 14.87 -4.78
C ILE A 265 -9.24 14.26 -6.14
N ALA A 266 -9.24 15.05 -7.20
CA ALA A 266 -9.55 14.56 -8.55
C ALA A 266 -8.47 13.58 -9.05
N ALA A 267 -7.19 13.83 -8.76
CA ALA A 267 -6.11 12.92 -9.09
C ALA A 267 -6.25 11.59 -8.32
N ALA A 268 -6.56 11.62 -7.02
CA ALA A 268 -6.83 10.40 -6.26
C ALA A 268 -8.01 9.60 -6.83
N ASN A 269 -9.10 10.27 -7.16
CA ASN A 269 -10.28 9.60 -7.74
C ASN A 269 -10.06 9.05 -9.15
N PHE A 270 -9.01 9.51 -9.86
CA PHE A 270 -8.64 8.97 -11.17
C PHE A 270 -8.18 7.50 -11.10
N SER A 271 -7.78 7.02 -9.94
CA SER A 271 -7.47 5.59 -9.71
C SER A 271 -8.64 4.66 -10.07
N ASP A 272 -9.90 5.10 -9.91
CA ASP A 272 -11.09 4.35 -10.31
C ASP A 272 -11.15 4.11 -11.82
N GLU A 273 -10.89 5.15 -12.63
CA GLU A 273 -10.82 5.05 -14.09
C GLU A 273 -9.63 4.19 -14.53
N LEU A 274 -8.45 4.38 -13.90
CA LEU A 274 -7.25 3.58 -14.22
C LEU A 274 -7.49 2.09 -14.01
N ILE A 275 -7.98 1.71 -12.83
CA ILE A 275 -8.23 0.31 -12.49
C ILE A 275 -9.31 -0.27 -13.42
N THR A 276 -10.37 0.46 -13.68
CA THR A 276 -11.42 0.05 -14.64
C THR A 276 -10.82 -0.28 -16.00
N ARG A 277 -10.05 0.64 -16.59
CA ARG A 277 -9.48 0.46 -17.94
C ARG A 277 -8.45 -0.66 -18.00
N HIS A 278 -7.55 -0.77 -17.01
CA HIS A 278 -6.62 -1.90 -16.95
C HIS A 278 -7.37 -3.23 -16.79
N SER A 279 -8.39 -3.28 -15.92
CA SER A 279 -9.22 -4.47 -15.72
C SER A 279 -9.98 -4.87 -16.99
N GLU A 280 -10.49 -3.93 -17.76
CA GLU A 280 -11.15 -4.20 -19.06
C GLU A 280 -10.18 -4.81 -20.08
N ILE A 281 -8.92 -4.35 -20.10
CA ILE A 281 -7.88 -4.98 -20.92
C ILE A 281 -7.61 -6.40 -20.42
N MET A 282 -7.40 -6.58 -19.13
CA MET A 282 -7.15 -7.89 -18.53
C MET A 282 -8.30 -8.87 -18.79
N ASN A 283 -9.57 -8.43 -18.71
CA ASN A 283 -10.76 -9.24 -18.95
C ASN A 283 -10.82 -9.83 -20.36
N ARG A 284 -10.21 -9.20 -21.35
CA ARG A 284 -10.15 -9.72 -22.75
C ARG A 284 -9.30 -10.98 -22.87
N TYR A 285 -8.29 -11.13 -22.00
CA TYR A 285 -7.32 -12.24 -22.00
C TYR A 285 -7.56 -13.23 -20.86
N ASP A 286 -8.10 -12.76 -19.74
CA ASP A 286 -8.37 -13.51 -18.52
C ASP A 286 -9.78 -13.17 -17.99
N PRO A 287 -10.85 -13.64 -18.67
CA PRO A 287 -12.23 -13.35 -18.28
C PRO A 287 -12.63 -14.01 -16.94
N GLU A 288 -11.92 -15.06 -16.52
CA GLU A 288 -12.14 -15.74 -15.23
C GLU A 288 -11.43 -15.04 -14.06
N LYS A 289 -10.72 -13.90 -14.32
CA LYS A 289 -10.03 -13.08 -13.33
C LYS A 289 -9.04 -13.87 -12.45
N LYS A 290 -8.31 -14.81 -13.06
CA LYS A 290 -7.28 -15.60 -12.37
C LYS A 290 -6.00 -14.81 -12.11
N ILE A 291 -5.70 -13.82 -12.97
CA ILE A 291 -4.55 -12.94 -12.84
C ILE A 291 -5.00 -11.68 -12.09
N GLY A 292 -4.50 -11.48 -10.88
CA GLY A 292 -4.82 -10.33 -10.06
C GLY A 292 -4.20 -9.02 -10.57
N LEU A 293 -4.74 -7.90 -10.14
CA LEU A 293 -4.11 -6.58 -10.24
C LEU A 293 -3.58 -6.18 -8.86
N VAL A 294 -2.30 -5.91 -8.77
CA VAL A 294 -1.63 -5.36 -7.60
C VAL A 294 -1.43 -3.86 -7.84
N ILE A 295 -1.73 -3.03 -6.86
CA ILE A 295 -1.34 -1.62 -6.87
C ILE A 295 -0.08 -1.54 -6.00
N GLY A 296 1.08 -1.84 -6.61
CA GLY A 296 2.32 -2.06 -5.87
C GLY A 296 2.93 -0.83 -5.26
N GLU A 297 2.60 0.34 -5.82
CA GLU A 297 2.95 1.64 -5.26
C GLU A 297 1.80 2.63 -5.50
N TRP A 298 1.37 3.31 -4.43
CA TRP A 298 0.34 4.32 -4.48
C TRP A 298 0.48 5.33 -3.33
N GLY A 299 -0.14 6.48 -3.47
CA GLY A 299 -0.16 7.55 -2.48
C GLY A 299 0.21 8.91 -3.05
N CYS A 300 0.20 9.93 -2.21
CA CYS A 300 0.60 11.29 -2.57
C CYS A 300 2.13 11.42 -2.69
N TRP A 301 2.56 12.12 -3.72
CA TRP A 301 3.94 12.53 -3.87
C TRP A 301 4.01 14.04 -3.95
N HIS A 302 4.47 14.67 -2.87
CA HIS A 302 4.64 16.12 -2.74
C HIS A 302 6.09 16.53 -2.77
N LYS A 303 6.32 17.84 -2.77
CA LYS A 303 7.67 18.42 -2.64
C LYS A 303 8.29 17.96 -1.32
N VAL A 304 9.55 17.60 -1.37
CA VAL A 304 10.34 17.20 -0.20
C VAL A 304 10.44 18.37 0.77
N GLU A 305 10.35 18.10 2.08
CA GLU A 305 10.47 19.09 3.14
C GLU A 305 11.84 19.79 3.09
N GLU A 306 11.81 21.13 3.22
CA GLU A 306 13.03 21.95 3.18
C GLU A 306 14.02 21.57 4.29
N GLY A 307 15.31 21.59 3.97
CA GLY A 307 16.37 21.22 4.91
C GLY A 307 16.65 19.72 5.00
N THR A 308 15.88 18.86 4.33
CA THR A 308 16.15 17.42 4.22
C THR A 308 16.90 17.09 2.92
N ASN A 309 17.51 15.89 2.86
CA ASN A 309 18.10 15.42 1.61
C ASN A 309 16.99 15.20 0.56
N PRO A 310 17.02 15.87 -0.60
CA PRO A 310 15.96 15.75 -1.61
C PRO A 310 15.72 14.32 -2.08
N GLY A 311 16.75 13.46 -2.12
CA GLY A 311 16.65 12.07 -2.50
C GLY A 311 16.06 11.17 -1.40
N PHE A 312 15.69 11.71 -0.24
CA PHE A 312 15.07 10.95 0.83
C PHE A 312 13.53 10.97 0.76
N LEU A 313 12.98 11.80 -0.11
CA LEU A 313 11.54 11.94 -0.34
C LEU A 313 10.73 12.09 0.96
N TYR A 314 11.32 12.77 1.96
CA TYR A 314 10.65 13.05 3.21
C TYR A 314 9.64 14.18 3.02
N GLN A 315 8.39 13.93 3.32
CA GLN A 315 7.30 14.90 3.29
C GLN A 315 6.40 14.75 4.51
N GLN A 316 5.72 15.83 4.89
CA GLN A 316 4.67 15.80 5.90
C GLN A 316 3.38 15.23 5.27
N ASN A 317 2.46 14.77 6.13
CA ASN A 317 1.15 14.23 5.74
C ASN A 317 0.04 14.96 6.48
N THR A 318 -0.92 15.52 5.75
CA THR A 318 -2.03 16.30 6.30
C THR A 318 -3.37 15.55 6.23
N MET A 319 -4.45 16.21 6.65
CA MET A 319 -5.81 15.68 6.43
C MET A 319 -6.15 15.53 4.94
N ARG A 320 -5.57 16.35 4.03
CA ARG A 320 -5.70 16.14 2.58
C ARG A 320 -5.23 14.75 2.18
N ASP A 321 -4.08 14.32 2.70
CA ASP A 321 -3.52 12.99 2.40
C ASP A 321 -4.37 11.86 3.00
N ALA A 322 -4.98 12.09 4.16
CA ALA A 322 -5.96 11.15 4.73
C ALA A 322 -7.20 11.00 3.84
N ILE A 323 -7.72 12.09 3.28
CA ILE A 323 -8.83 12.03 2.32
C ILE A 323 -8.42 11.28 1.05
N VAL A 324 -7.21 11.53 0.52
CA VAL A 324 -6.65 10.78 -0.62
C VAL A 324 -6.61 9.28 -0.32
N ALA A 325 -6.02 8.90 0.82
CA ALA A 325 -5.95 7.48 1.21
C ALA A 325 -7.33 6.84 1.34
N ALA A 326 -8.32 7.56 1.89
CA ALA A 326 -9.68 7.07 2.01
C ALA A 326 -10.36 6.90 0.64
N ILE A 327 -10.12 7.80 -0.32
CA ILE A 327 -10.64 7.68 -1.70
C ILE A 327 -10.06 6.43 -2.36
N GLU A 328 -8.73 6.30 -2.34
CA GLU A 328 -8.04 5.21 -3.04
C GLU A 328 -8.37 3.84 -2.42
N LEU A 329 -8.40 3.72 -1.09
CA LEU A 329 -8.84 2.47 -0.43
C LEU A 329 -10.32 2.15 -0.69
N ASN A 330 -11.21 3.15 -0.76
CA ASN A 330 -12.60 2.93 -1.18
C ASN A 330 -12.67 2.43 -2.64
N VAL A 331 -11.84 2.97 -3.52
CA VAL A 331 -11.73 2.51 -4.92
C VAL A 331 -11.25 1.06 -4.95
N PHE A 332 -10.15 0.73 -4.24
CA PHE A 332 -9.60 -0.64 -4.23
C PHE A 332 -10.61 -1.65 -3.70
N ASN A 333 -11.36 -1.32 -2.65
CA ASN A 333 -12.44 -2.16 -2.12
C ASN A 333 -13.54 -2.43 -3.17
N ARG A 334 -13.95 -1.41 -3.93
CA ARG A 334 -14.96 -1.57 -4.99
C ARG A 334 -14.48 -2.41 -6.16
N HIS A 335 -13.16 -2.46 -6.39
CA HIS A 335 -12.52 -3.25 -7.45
C HIS A 335 -11.90 -4.56 -6.94
N SER A 336 -12.32 -5.04 -5.77
CA SER A 336 -11.80 -6.27 -5.14
C SER A 336 -12.04 -7.56 -5.94
N ASP A 337 -12.82 -7.48 -7.02
CA ASP A 337 -12.95 -8.54 -8.00
C ASP A 337 -11.70 -8.74 -8.89
N ARG A 338 -10.82 -7.74 -8.95
CA ARG A 338 -9.57 -7.77 -9.70
C ARG A 338 -8.38 -7.30 -8.86
N VAL A 339 -8.55 -6.29 -8.02
CA VAL A 339 -7.49 -5.79 -7.12
C VAL A 339 -7.32 -6.75 -5.94
N VAL A 340 -6.14 -7.34 -5.83
CA VAL A 340 -5.82 -8.36 -4.81
C VAL A 340 -4.84 -7.87 -3.75
N MET A 341 -4.14 -6.77 -4.01
CA MET A 341 -3.14 -6.19 -3.12
C MET A 341 -2.93 -4.72 -3.47
N ALA A 342 -2.62 -3.89 -2.46
CA ALA A 342 -2.12 -2.54 -2.66
C ALA A 342 -1.08 -2.21 -1.58
N ASN A 343 0.03 -1.54 -1.94
CA ASN A 343 1.10 -1.23 -1.01
C ASN A 343 1.32 0.28 -0.97
N LEU A 344 0.94 0.90 0.15
CA LEU A 344 1.14 2.34 0.34
C LEU A 344 2.63 2.70 0.31
N ALA A 345 2.99 3.68 -0.45
CA ALA A 345 4.33 4.23 -0.52
C ALA A 345 4.47 5.48 0.37
N GLN A 346 5.23 5.42 1.52
CA GLN A 346 5.83 4.18 2.03
C GLN A 346 5.47 4.01 3.51
N ALA A 347 5.95 2.97 4.14
CA ALA A 347 5.58 2.65 5.51
C ALA A 347 5.98 3.71 6.55
N VAL A 348 7.23 4.21 6.49
CA VAL A 348 7.83 5.10 7.49
C VAL A 348 8.66 6.19 6.80
N ASN A 349 8.50 7.44 7.20
CA ASN A 349 9.33 8.60 6.85
C ASN A 349 9.45 8.99 5.36
N VAL A 350 8.79 8.34 4.46
CA VAL A 350 8.97 8.52 3.01
C VAL A 350 7.61 8.68 2.34
N LEU A 351 7.46 9.69 1.49
CA LEU A 351 6.24 9.98 0.75
C LEU A 351 4.99 10.02 1.67
N GLN A 352 3.87 9.43 1.27
CA GLN A 352 2.67 9.35 2.11
C GLN A 352 2.82 8.25 3.18
N SER A 353 3.74 8.43 4.12
CA SER A 353 3.97 7.43 5.16
C SER A 353 2.89 7.42 6.25
N VAL A 354 2.62 6.24 6.81
CA VAL A 354 1.70 6.13 7.96
C VAL A 354 2.35 6.55 9.27
N ILE A 355 3.69 6.52 9.34
CA ILE A 355 4.47 6.82 10.55
C ILE A 355 5.62 7.75 10.21
N LEU A 356 5.88 8.73 11.09
CA LEU A 356 7.11 9.52 11.09
C LEU A 356 7.89 9.25 12.37
N THR A 357 9.23 9.24 12.26
CA THR A 357 10.14 9.07 13.38
C THR A 357 11.20 10.16 13.43
N GLU A 358 11.55 10.58 14.64
CA GLU A 358 12.68 11.44 14.91
C GLU A 358 13.33 10.99 16.21
N ASP A 359 14.60 10.59 16.14
CA ASP A 359 15.32 9.99 17.27
C ASP A 359 14.51 8.87 17.94
N ASP A 360 14.18 9.00 19.22
CA ASP A 360 13.39 8.05 19.99
C ASP A 360 11.86 8.26 19.87
N LYS A 361 11.43 9.33 19.21
CA LYS A 361 10.01 9.65 19.04
C LYS A 361 9.42 8.96 17.80
N MET A 362 8.14 8.65 17.86
CA MET A 362 7.31 8.14 16.77
C MET A 362 5.95 8.82 16.82
N ILE A 363 5.46 9.25 15.66
CA ILE A 363 4.10 9.77 15.50
C ILE A 363 3.34 9.04 14.39
N LYS A 364 2.03 8.95 14.57
CA LYS A 364 1.08 8.44 13.59
C LYS A 364 0.60 9.61 12.73
N THR A 365 0.68 9.48 11.41
CA THR A 365 0.15 10.50 10.50
C THR A 365 -1.38 10.38 10.38
N PRO A 366 -2.09 11.38 9.82
CA PRO A 366 -3.50 11.23 9.49
C PRO A 366 -3.80 10.02 8.60
N THR A 367 -2.88 9.66 7.69
CA THR A 367 -2.97 8.46 6.85
C THR A 367 -3.00 7.16 7.68
N TYR A 368 -2.23 7.07 8.78
CA TYR A 368 -2.29 5.92 9.69
C TYR A 368 -3.70 5.68 10.22
N HIS A 369 -4.37 6.75 10.62
CA HIS A 369 -5.71 6.68 11.17
C HIS A 369 -6.75 6.22 10.13
N VAL A 370 -6.53 6.50 8.84
CA VAL A 370 -7.37 5.94 7.76
C VAL A 370 -7.21 4.42 7.71
N PHE A 371 -6.00 3.89 7.76
CA PHE A 371 -5.78 2.43 7.82
C PHE A 371 -6.42 1.80 9.06
N ASP A 372 -6.40 2.50 10.21
CA ASP A 372 -7.09 2.03 11.42
C ASP A 372 -8.61 1.98 11.25
N LEU A 373 -9.23 2.97 10.60
CA LEU A 373 -10.66 2.96 10.28
C LEU A 373 -11.01 1.86 9.26
N PHE A 374 -10.16 1.64 8.27
CA PHE A 374 -10.47 0.76 7.14
C PHE A 374 -10.14 -0.73 7.38
N LYS A 375 -9.35 -1.06 8.41
CA LYS A 375 -8.93 -2.46 8.70
C LYS A 375 -10.11 -3.44 8.93
N THR A 376 -11.30 -2.92 9.20
CA THR A 376 -12.53 -3.70 9.39
C THR A 376 -13.11 -4.26 8.09
N HIS A 377 -12.67 -3.76 6.94
CA HIS A 377 -13.02 -4.34 5.64
C HIS A 377 -12.26 -5.63 5.31
N GLN A 378 -11.10 -5.85 5.94
CA GLN A 378 -10.24 -7.02 5.63
C GLN A 378 -11.00 -8.34 5.77
N ASN A 379 -10.90 -9.21 4.77
CA ASN A 379 -11.60 -10.50 4.65
C ASN A 379 -13.14 -10.43 4.55
N ASN A 380 -13.70 -9.26 4.29
CA ASN A 380 -15.13 -9.13 4.01
C ASN A 380 -15.40 -9.22 2.49
N GLU A 381 -16.67 -9.41 2.14
CA GLU A 381 -17.15 -9.30 0.76
C GLU A 381 -17.54 -7.85 0.47
N ALA A 382 -16.91 -7.23 -0.51
CA ALA A 382 -17.33 -5.91 -1.00
C ALA A 382 -18.73 -6.00 -1.60
N VAL A 383 -19.55 -4.99 -1.35
CA VAL A 383 -20.93 -4.94 -1.84
C VAL A 383 -21.20 -3.63 -2.60
N TYR A 384 -22.16 -3.69 -3.50
CA TYR A 384 -22.56 -2.52 -4.27
C TYR A 384 -23.03 -1.40 -3.36
N CYS A 385 -22.45 -0.22 -3.57
CA CYS A 385 -22.92 1.00 -2.96
C CYS A 385 -23.01 2.12 -3.99
N TYR A 386 -24.12 2.86 -3.94
CA TYR A 386 -24.39 4.01 -4.80
C TYR A 386 -24.53 5.25 -3.95
N THR A 387 -23.95 6.33 -4.39
CA THR A 387 -24.07 7.65 -3.75
C THR A 387 -24.47 8.67 -4.79
N GLN A 388 -25.56 9.40 -4.53
CA GLN A 388 -25.86 10.59 -5.29
C GLN A 388 -24.81 11.65 -4.94
N ASN A 389 -23.92 11.91 -5.87
CA ASN A 389 -22.71 12.69 -5.62
C ASN A 389 -22.72 14.02 -6.40
N GLU A 390 -22.06 15.01 -5.82
CA GLU A 390 -21.75 16.28 -6.51
C GLU A 390 -20.26 16.32 -6.81
N ASN A 391 -19.89 16.99 -7.88
CA ASN A 391 -18.50 17.25 -8.22
C ASN A 391 -18.08 18.59 -7.61
N MET A 392 -17.01 18.57 -6.82
CA MET A 392 -16.53 19.73 -6.08
C MET A 392 -15.55 20.63 -6.86
N SER A 393 -15.18 20.21 -8.07
CA SER A 393 -14.27 20.99 -8.93
C SER A 393 -14.77 21.05 -10.35
N GLU A 394 -14.86 22.26 -10.91
CA GLU A 394 -15.28 22.46 -12.31
C GLU A 394 -14.28 21.81 -13.28
N GLY A 395 -14.80 20.98 -14.18
CA GLY A 395 -14.01 20.30 -15.21
C GLY A 395 -13.12 19.16 -14.70
N LYS A 396 -13.23 18.75 -13.43
CA LYS A 396 -12.47 17.65 -12.82
C LYS A 396 -13.39 16.72 -12.05
N ASN A 397 -13.02 15.44 -11.94
CA ASN A 397 -13.80 14.44 -11.22
C ASN A 397 -13.40 14.39 -9.74
N ALA A 398 -13.77 15.41 -8.96
CA ALA A 398 -13.57 15.49 -7.53
C ALA A 398 -14.89 15.24 -6.79
N PRO A 399 -15.21 14.01 -6.36
CA PRO A 399 -16.48 13.69 -5.74
C PRO A 399 -16.59 14.35 -4.35
N MET A 400 -17.78 14.78 -3.96
CA MET A 400 -18.02 15.24 -2.60
C MET A 400 -17.89 14.10 -1.59
N ILE A 401 -18.41 12.92 -1.93
CA ILE A 401 -18.35 11.73 -1.09
C ILE A 401 -17.72 10.57 -1.83
N SER A 402 -16.68 9.97 -1.24
CA SER A 402 -16.16 8.67 -1.62
C SER A 402 -16.60 7.62 -0.60
N VAL A 403 -17.03 6.45 -1.05
CA VAL A 403 -17.60 5.42 -0.17
C VAL A 403 -17.29 4.02 -0.66
N SER A 404 -17.10 3.08 0.27
CA SER A 404 -17.18 1.64 0.04
C SER A 404 -17.94 0.95 1.17
N ALA A 405 -18.51 -0.21 0.89
CA ALA A 405 -19.19 -1.05 1.86
C ALA A 405 -18.78 -2.50 1.70
N SER A 406 -18.72 -3.22 2.81
CA SER A 406 -18.46 -4.65 2.82
C SER A 406 -19.26 -5.36 3.89
N VAL A 407 -19.46 -6.64 3.72
CA VAL A 407 -20.21 -7.47 4.68
C VAL A 407 -19.49 -8.77 4.97
N ASN A 408 -19.70 -9.27 6.17
CA ASN A 408 -19.43 -10.64 6.56
C ASN A 408 -20.69 -11.27 7.17
N GLU A 409 -20.60 -12.43 7.80
CA GLU A 409 -21.74 -13.12 8.39
C GLU A 409 -22.41 -12.36 9.54
N LYS A 410 -21.73 -11.39 10.17
CA LYS A 410 -22.15 -10.75 11.41
C LYS A 410 -22.42 -9.25 11.26
N SER A 411 -21.64 -8.59 10.42
CA SER A 411 -21.65 -7.14 10.36
C SER A 411 -21.44 -6.61 8.94
N MET A 412 -21.82 -5.36 8.74
CA MET A 412 -21.52 -4.56 7.57
C MET A 412 -20.59 -3.42 7.98
N THR A 413 -19.51 -3.23 7.25
CA THR A 413 -18.63 -2.06 7.39
C THR A 413 -18.91 -1.08 6.25
N VAL A 414 -19.07 0.19 6.60
CA VAL A 414 -19.22 1.30 5.65
C VAL A 414 -18.16 2.34 5.96
N THR A 415 -17.30 2.65 5.01
CA THR A 415 -16.35 3.77 5.12
C THR A 415 -16.70 4.85 4.11
N ALA A 416 -16.69 6.10 4.55
CA ALA A 416 -16.96 7.24 3.69
C ALA A 416 -16.02 8.40 4.00
N ALA A 417 -15.60 9.12 2.94
CA ALA A 417 -14.85 10.36 3.04
C ALA A 417 -15.68 11.52 2.49
N ASN A 418 -15.87 12.59 3.30
CA ASN A 418 -16.38 13.86 2.80
C ASN A 418 -15.18 14.71 2.32
N CYS A 419 -15.07 14.85 1.03
CA CYS A 419 -13.98 15.56 0.36
C CYS A 419 -14.23 17.08 0.27
N SER A 420 -15.38 17.60 0.70
CA SER A 420 -15.65 19.02 0.71
C SER A 420 -14.84 19.72 1.80
N LEU A 421 -14.31 20.89 1.50
CA LEU A 421 -13.66 21.78 2.50
C LEU A 421 -14.66 22.56 3.35
N THR A 422 -15.90 22.73 2.87
CA THR A 422 -16.85 23.68 3.47
C THR A 422 -18.21 23.09 3.78
N GLU A 423 -18.65 22.03 3.06
CA GLU A 423 -20.01 21.50 3.15
C GLU A 423 -20.06 20.22 3.99
N GLU A 424 -20.87 20.25 5.04
CA GLU A 424 -21.27 19.07 5.79
C GLU A 424 -22.22 18.21 4.95
N ALA A 425 -22.04 16.90 4.95
CA ALA A 425 -22.89 15.91 4.28
C ALA A 425 -23.87 15.28 5.27
N ALA A 426 -25.17 15.52 5.09
CA ALA A 426 -26.23 14.79 5.79
C ALA A 426 -26.59 13.53 4.99
N VAL A 427 -26.01 12.40 5.38
CA VAL A 427 -26.16 11.12 4.69
C VAL A 427 -27.40 10.38 5.16
N GLU A 428 -28.20 9.93 4.22
CA GLU A 428 -29.31 9.01 4.41
C GLU A 428 -29.09 7.79 3.52
N CYS A 429 -28.68 6.66 4.12
CA CYS A 429 -28.28 5.44 3.43
C CYS A 429 -29.32 4.34 3.64
N SER A 430 -29.98 3.92 2.56
CA SER A 430 -30.89 2.77 2.56
C SER A 430 -30.09 1.48 2.39
N ILE A 431 -30.27 0.51 3.27
CA ILE A 431 -29.57 -0.78 3.27
C ILE A 431 -30.54 -1.89 2.84
N PHE A 432 -30.15 -2.65 1.81
CA PHE A 432 -30.87 -3.82 1.28
C PHE A 432 -30.02 -5.08 1.47
N GLY A 433 -30.68 -6.24 1.60
CA GLY A 433 -30.00 -7.54 1.71
C GLY A 433 -29.27 -7.79 3.04
N PHE A 434 -29.35 -6.85 4.00
CA PHE A 434 -28.77 -6.97 5.34
C PHE A 434 -29.76 -6.40 6.38
N LYS A 435 -29.91 -7.09 7.52
CA LYS A 435 -30.79 -6.64 8.59
C LYS A 435 -29.97 -5.86 9.63
N ALA A 436 -30.05 -4.57 9.55
CA ALA A 436 -29.36 -3.66 10.45
C ALA A 436 -30.13 -3.46 11.76
N SER A 437 -29.46 -3.59 12.89
CA SER A 437 -30.04 -3.45 14.24
C SER A 437 -29.33 -2.39 15.10
N SER A 438 -28.02 -2.26 14.96
CA SER A 438 -27.21 -1.27 15.70
C SER A 438 -26.10 -0.73 14.82
N VAL A 439 -25.48 0.39 15.21
CA VAL A 439 -24.34 0.98 14.53
C VAL A 439 -23.39 1.60 15.53
N SER A 440 -22.10 1.32 15.38
CA SER A 440 -21.01 2.10 15.96
C SER A 440 -20.34 2.92 14.86
N CYS A 441 -19.91 4.14 15.17
CA CYS A 441 -19.28 5.01 14.19
C CYS A 441 -18.07 5.72 14.78
N ARG A 442 -16.95 5.74 14.03
CA ARG A 442 -15.74 6.46 14.36
C ARG A 442 -15.42 7.46 13.26
N ILE A 443 -14.75 8.56 13.61
CA ILE A 443 -14.43 9.63 12.67
C ILE A 443 -13.00 10.13 12.86
N LEU A 444 -12.36 10.46 11.73
CA LEU A 444 -11.17 11.27 11.63
C LEU A 444 -11.55 12.56 10.92
N THR A 445 -11.35 13.72 11.55
CA THR A 445 -11.68 15.03 10.97
C THR A 445 -10.82 16.13 11.56
N ASN A 446 -10.42 17.05 10.73
CA ASN A 446 -9.77 18.31 11.09
C ASN A 446 -9.76 19.22 9.84
N GLU A 447 -9.18 20.43 9.95
CA GLU A 447 -8.90 21.28 8.80
C GLU A 447 -7.93 20.58 7.83
N ALA A 448 -8.06 20.83 6.53
CA ALA A 448 -7.31 20.12 5.48
C ALA A 448 -5.78 20.20 5.64
N HIS A 449 -5.28 21.30 6.19
CA HIS A 449 -3.84 21.53 6.46
C HIS A 449 -3.35 20.89 7.77
N SER A 450 -4.24 20.35 8.61
CA SER A 450 -3.86 19.81 9.91
C SER A 450 -3.07 18.52 9.75
N TYR A 451 -1.99 18.40 10.54
CA TYR A 451 -1.14 17.22 10.60
C TYR A 451 -0.62 16.99 12.01
N ASN A 452 -0.13 15.82 12.29
CA ASN A 452 0.55 15.46 13.52
C ASN A 452 2.04 15.75 13.38
N ASP A 453 2.62 16.34 14.41
CA ASP A 453 4.06 16.63 14.52
C ASP A 453 4.58 16.15 15.89
N PHE A 454 5.90 16.20 16.11
CA PHE A 454 6.54 15.71 17.34
C PHE A 454 6.24 16.55 18.59
N ASP A 455 5.69 17.76 18.42
CA ASP A 455 5.21 18.60 19.52
C ASP A 455 3.71 18.38 19.81
N CYS A 456 2.93 18.04 18.77
CA CYS A 456 1.50 17.78 18.85
C CYS A 456 1.14 16.46 18.12
N PRO A 457 1.49 15.29 18.68
CA PRO A 457 1.40 13.99 18.00
C PRO A 457 -0.03 13.50 17.76
N ASP A 458 -1.01 14.03 18.46
CA ASP A 458 -2.43 13.61 18.43
C ASP A 458 -3.38 14.75 17.99
N ARG A 459 -2.87 15.80 17.31
CA ARG A 459 -3.69 16.91 16.78
C ARG A 459 -4.81 16.42 15.88
N VAL A 460 -4.52 15.40 15.07
CA VAL A 460 -5.45 14.67 14.23
C VAL A 460 -5.52 13.25 14.75
N SER A 461 -6.68 12.87 15.28
CA SER A 461 -6.87 11.53 15.85
C SER A 461 -8.33 11.08 15.70
N ILE A 462 -8.55 9.76 15.77
CA ILE A 462 -9.89 9.16 15.68
C ILE A 462 -10.69 9.45 16.95
N THR A 463 -11.97 9.80 16.78
CA THR A 463 -12.94 9.95 17.86
C THR A 463 -14.23 9.17 17.56
N GLU A 464 -15.04 8.93 18.57
CA GLU A 464 -16.39 8.39 18.40
C GLU A 464 -17.28 9.40 17.67
N HIS A 465 -18.19 8.89 16.85
CA HIS A 465 -19.12 9.72 16.08
C HIS A 465 -20.55 9.20 16.19
N THR A 466 -21.51 10.09 16.03
CA THR A 466 -22.94 9.73 16.13
C THR A 466 -23.49 9.29 14.78
N ALA A 467 -23.98 8.07 14.76
CA ALA A 467 -24.78 7.54 13.66
C ALA A 467 -26.03 6.87 14.22
N VAL A 468 -27.10 6.83 13.45
CA VAL A 468 -28.38 6.22 13.84
C VAL A 468 -28.84 5.28 12.75
N ILE A 469 -29.28 4.08 13.15
CA ILE A 469 -29.94 3.15 12.25
C ILE A 469 -31.41 3.00 12.65
N LYS A 470 -32.29 3.13 11.69
CA LYS A 470 -33.75 2.93 11.89
C LYS A 470 -34.37 2.46 10.59
N ASP A 471 -35.19 1.41 10.67
CA ASP A 471 -35.88 0.83 9.50
C ASP A 471 -34.97 0.51 8.32
N ASN A 472 -33.79 -0.04 8.60
CA ASN A 472 -32.71 -0.30 7.64
C ASN A 472 -32.17 0.96 6.92
N VAL A 473 -32.33 2.13 7.54
CA VAL A 473 -31.75 3.38 7.04
C VAL A 473 -30.72 3.87 8.02
N LEU A 474 -29.46 3.96 7.56
CA LEU A 474 -28.36 4.57 8.31
C LEU A 474 -28.36 6.08 8.07
N LYS A 475 -28.34 6.87 9.15
CA LYS A 475 -28.28 8.33 9.10
C LYS A 475 -27.10 8.83 9.91
N LEU A 476 -26.29 9.68 9.29
CA LEU A 476 -25.18 10.37 9.95
C LEU A 476 -24.87 11.68 9.23
N ASN A 477 -24.26 12.59 9.96
CA ASN A 477 -23.68 13.80 9.39
C ASN A 477 -22.17 13.64 9.30
N ILE A 478 -21.57 13.93 8.12
CA ILE A 478 -20.11 13.87 7.93
C ILE A 478 -19.62 15.32 7.75
N PRO A 479 -18.84 15.85 8.69
CA PRO A 479 -18.25 17.19 8.57
C PRO A 479 -17.40 17.35 7.31
N PRO A 480 -17.05 18.58 6.92
CA PRO A 480 -16.05 18.80 5.89
C PRO A 480 -14.72 18.12 6.22
N CYS A 481 -13.96 17.71 5.21
CA CYS A 481 -12.63 17.10 5.36
C CYS A 481 -12.59 16.00 6.44
N ALA A 482 -13.46 15.00 6.30
CA ALA A 482 -13.64 13.94 7.30
C ALA A 482 -13.70 12.55 6.67
N VAL A 483 -13.20 11.57 7.41
CA VAL A 483 -13.30 10.14 7.10
C VAL A 483 -14.03 9.44 8.21
N VAL A 484 -15.07 8.68 7.88
CA VAL A 484 -15.86 7.91 8.84
C VAL A 484 -15.82 6.42 8.55
N GLU A 485 -15.90 5.64 9.63
CA GLU A 485 -16.19 4.21 9.61
C GLU A 485 -17.47 3.97 10.40
N CYS A 486 -18.42 3.27 9.82
CA CYS A 486 -19.60 2.77 10.50
C CYS A 486 -19.60 1.24 10.44
N VAL A 487 -19.67 0.58 11.61
CA VAL A 487 -19.89 -0.87 11.71
C VAL A 487 -21.34 -1.08 12.13
N VAL A 488 -22.09 -1.77 11.29
CA VAL A 488 -23.52 -2.04 11.42
C VAL A 488 -23.71 -3.52 11.72
N ASP A 489 -24.40 -3.85 12.84
CA ASP A 489 -24.71 -5.21 13.27
C ASP A 489 -26.19 -5.58 13.02
#